data_8778bf8c63d7aa4430cee8eee01adf34
#
_entry.id   8778bf8c63d7aa4430cee8eee01adf34
#
_cell.length_a   1.000
_cell.length_b   1.000
_cell.length_c   1.000
_cell.angle_alpha   90.00
_cell.angle_beta   90.00
_cell.angle_gamma   90.00
#
_symmetry.space_group_name_H-M   'P 1'
#
loop_
_entity.id
_entity.type
_entity.pdbx_description
1 polymer ?
#
loop_
_entity_poly.entity_id
_entity_poly.type
_entity_poly.pdbx_seq_one_letter_code
_entity_poly.pdbx_strand_id
1 'polypeptide(L)'
;MPHGTLVTLYKPSAAQIEHLLTLPAKSPAVVAVDNSPVADPALYARLAAGGVDVIPNHNRGGIAGAFNAGVEFLIGRGCDVFFIFDQDSHVPDDYFDRMLAGCAQVGDSRFLVGPRIFNRNFQRDLPLFTVRRWSAQITPIHGGAHGLLSCSVIISSGTAISLDAYRALGRFREDFFIDHVDAEYCMRAQAHGVPVCVNADVSLPHELGSPSAQQHWPRVEIFDQSALRHYYAARNCILVARDYWRRYPAMLLINLITLKHVAFVLLHARNKRLKLKAIYCGVTDGLRGRYGRV
;
A
#
# COMPACT_ATOMS: atom_id res chain seq x y z
N MET A 1 19.28 12.89 -1.55
CA MET A 1 18.58 12.60 -0.30
C MET A 1 19.00 11.20 0.16
N PRO A 2 19.53 11.03 1.38
CA PRO A 2 19.75 9.70 1.94
C PRO A 2 18.45 8.91 1.95
N HIS A 3 18.45 7.73 1.35
CA HIS A 3 17.24 6.93 1.24
C HIS A 3 17.48 5.48 1.63
N GLY A 4 16.40 4.81 1.97
CA GLY A 4 16.40 3.39 2.25
C GLY A 4 15.12 2.71 1.79
N THR A 5 15.19 1.41 1.69
CA THR A 5 14.11 0.57 1.17
C THR A 5 13.67 -0.42 2.22
N LEU A 6 12.37 -0.47 2.49
CA LEU A 6 11.77 -1.55 3.26
C LEU A 6 10.93 -2.44 2.35
N VAL A 7 11.04 -3.75 2.56
CA VAL A 7 10.23 -4.76 1.87
C VAL A 7 9.50 -5.60 2.91
N THR A 8 8.18 -5.72 2.75
CA THR A 8 7.38 -6.57 3.65
C THR A 8 7.32 -7.98 3.08
N LEU A 9 7.72 -8.97 3.89
CA LEU A 9 7.67 -10.38 3.55
C LEU A 9 6.53 -11.11 4.28
N TYR A 10 5.93 -12.07 3.60
CA TYR A 10 5.01 -13.04 4.19
C TYR A 10 5.08 -14.35 3.43
N LYS A 11 5.74 -15.37 3.99
CA LYS A 11 5.99 -16.67 3.35
C LYS A 11 6.52 -16.50 1.91
N PRO A 12 7.65 -15.80 1.73
CA PRO A 12 8.14 -15.46 0.41
C PRO A 12 8.56 -16.71 -0.37
N SER A 13 8.34 -16.68 -1.68
CA SER A 13 8.85 -17.70 -2.61
C SER A 13 10.34 -17.48 -2.91
N ALA A 14 11.01 -18.53 -3.45
CA ALA A 14 12.41 -18.40 -3.84
C ALA A 14 12.63 -17.28 -4.88
N ALA A 15 11.73 -17.11 -5.84
CA ALA A 15 11.83 -16.04 -6.84
C ALA A 15 11.73 -14.64 -6.20
N GLN A 16 10.86 -14.44 -5.21
CA GLN A 16 10.74 -13.17 -4.48
C GLN A 16 12.00 -12.86 -3.68
N ILE A 17 12.66 -13.88 -3.11
CA ILE A 17 13.95 -13.73 -2.41
C ILE A 17 15.03 -13.30 -3.38
N GLU A 18 15.12 -13.91 -4.59
CA GLU A 18 16.11 -13.50 -5.61
C GLU A 18 15.90 -12.03 -6.02
N HIS A 19 14.66 -11.59 -6.22
CA HIS A 19 14.38 -10.18 -6.50
C HIS A 19 14.81 -9.26 -5.37
N LEU A 20 14.50 -9.61 -4.13
CA LEU A 20 14.91 -8.83 -2.96
C LEU A 20 16.44 -8.67 -2.90
N LEU A 21 17.20 -9.72 -3.20
CA LEU A 21 18.65 -9.70 -3.21
C LEU A 21 19.27 -8.80 -4.30
N THR A 22 18.48 -8.30 -5.26
CA THR A 22 18.96 -7.30 -6.24
C THR A 22 18.92 -5.86 -5.69
N LEU A 23 18.16 -5.60 -4.63
CA LEU A 23 17.93 -4.23 -4.12
C LEU A 23 19.17 -3.58 -3.48
N PRO A 24 20.08 -4.28 -2.78
CA PRO A 24 21.28 -3.66 -2.21
C PRO A 24 22.22 -3.03 -3.26
N ALA A 25 22.18 -3.47 -4.51
CA ALA A 25 22.90 -2.83 -5.60
C ALA A 25 22.26 -1.49 -6.06
N LYS A 26 21.02 -1.20 -5.66
CA LYS A 26 20.21 -0.06 -6.12
C LYS A 26 19.85 0.92 -5.00
N SER A 27 19.83 0.46 -3.74
CA SER A 27 19.45 1.26 -2.56
C SER A 27 20.48 1.09 -1.46
N PRO A 28 20.96 2.17 -0.83
CA PRO A 28 22.07 2.14 0.13
C PRO A 28 21.72 1.45 1.45
N ALA A 29 20.45 1.34 1.80
CA ALA A 29 19.96 0.64 2.97
C ALA A 29 18.72 -0.16 2.60
N VAL A 30 18.76 -1.47 2.81
CA VAL A 30 17.63 -2.36 2.51
C VAL A 30 17.28 -3.18 3.74
N VAL A 31 16.02 -3.13 4.16
CA VAL A 31 15.49 -3.92 5.26
C VAL A 31 14.28 -4.73 4.82
N ALA A 32 14.31 -6.02 5.10
CA ALA A 32 13.17 -6.92 4.95
C ALA A 32 12.47 -7.07 6.31
N VAL A 33 11.18 -6.78 6.36
CA VAL A 33 10.37 -7.00 7.57
C VAL A 33 9.51 -8.23 7.36
N ASP A 34 9.86 -9.31 8.05
CA ASP A 34 9.19 -10.60 7.86
C ASP A 34 7.97 -10.75 8.77
N ASN A 35 6.80 -10.70 8.14
CA ASN A 35 5.51 -10.95 8.76
C ASN A 35 5.11 -12.43 8.77
N SER A 36 5.97 -13.35 8.37
CA SER A 36 5.69 -14.79 8.44
C SER A 36 5.48 -15.23 9.91
N PRO A 37 4.55 -16.16 10.16
CA PRO A 37 4.25 -16.61 11.52
C PRO A 37 5.44 -17.33 12.20
N VAL A 38 6.26 -17.98 11.37
CA VAL A 38 7.44 -18.75 11.79
C VAL A 38 8.67 -18.12 11.18
N ALA A 39 9.65 -17.82 12.00
CA ALA A 39 10.94 -17.31 11.56
C ALA A 39 11.72 -18.41 10.79
N ASP A 40 12.44 -17.99 9.75
CA ASP A 40 13.33 -18.85 8.98
C ASP A 40 14.78 -18.34 9.11
N PRO A 41 15.58 -18.88 10.07
CA PRO A 41 16.96 -18.45 10.28
C PRO A 41 17.86 -18.63 9.05
N ALA A 42 17.61 -19.67 8.24
CA ALA A 42 18.39 -19.90 7.02
C ALA A 42 18.12 -18.82 5.97
N LEU A 43 16.86 -18.44 5.79
CA LEU A 43 16.48 -17.32 4.96
C LEU A 43 17.12 -16.01 5.45
N TYR A 44 17.07 -15.76 6.76
CA TYR A 44 17.63 -14.53 7.33
C TYR A 44 19.16 -14.44 7.15
N ALA A 45 19.88 -15.54 7.35
CA ALA A 45 21.32 -15.62 7.08
C ALA A 45 21.64 -15.35 5.61
N ARG A 46 20.83 -15.90 4.70
CA ARG A 46 20.98 -15.67 3.25
C ARG A 46 20.74 -14.21 2.88
N LEU A 47 19.70 -13.58 3.38
CA LEU A 47 19.38 -12.18 3.14
C LEU A 47 20.48 -11.26 3.69
N ALA A 48 20.96 -11.51 4.91
CA ALA A 48 22.05 -10.76 5.51
C ALA A 48 23.36 -10.88 4.72
N ALA A 49 23.72 -12.08 4.23
CA ALA A 49 24.86 -12.29 3.36
C ALA A 49 24.74 -11.53 2.01
N GLY A 50 23.51 -11.29 1.54
CA GLY A 50 23.21 -10.49 0.36
C GLY A 50 23.07 -8.98 0.62
N GLY A 51 23.35 -8.49 1.84
CA GLY A 51 23.28 -7.07 2.18
C GLY A 51 21.90 -6.56 2.54
N VAL A 52 20.97 -7.45 2.91
CA VAL A 52 19.62 -7.10 3.35
C VAL A 52 19.51 -7.31 4.87
N ASP A 53 19.23 -6.26 5.62
CA ASP A 53 18.88 -6.38 7.04
C ASP A 53 17.50 -7.05 7.20
N VAL A 54 17.31 -7.83 8.28
CA VAL A 54 16.03 -8.54 8.48
C VAL A 54 15.45 -8.25 9.86
N ILE A 55 14.15 -7.93 9.90
CA ILE A 55 13.39 -7.75 11.13
C ILE A 55 12.29 -8.82 11.20
N PRO A 56 12.36 -9.80 12.11
CA PRO A 56 11.26 -10.72 12.39
C PRO A 56 10.11 -9.98 13.08
N ASN A 57 8.99 -9.77 12.38
CA ASN A 57 7.84 -9.06 12.95
C ASN A 57 6.71 -9.98 13.41
N HIS A 58 6.70 -11.25 12.97
CA HIS A 58 5.67 -12.24 13.33
C HIS A 58 4.24 -11.73 13.15
N ASN A 59 4.02 -10.94 12.10
CA ASN A 59 2.74 -10.33 11.76
C ASN A 59 2.13 -9.44 12.88
N ARG A 60 2.98 -8.86 13.74
CA ARG A 60 2.53 -7.89 14.75
C ARG A 60 2.11 -6.60 14.07
N GLY A 61 0.90 -6.11 14.35
CA GLY A 61 0.33 -4.93 13.70
C GLY A 61 0.05 -5.09 12.21
N GLY A 62 0.17 -6.32 11.66
CA GLY A 62 -0.05 -6.60 10.25
C GLY A 62 0.94 -5.87 9.34
N ILE A 63 0.47 -5.45 8.16
CA ILE A 63 1.31 -4.72 7.21
C ILE A 63 1.72 -3.33 7.74
N ALA A 64 0.83 -2.68 8.51
CA ALA A 64 1.13 -1.40 9.15
C ALA A 64 2.27 -1.52 10.18
N GLY A 65 2.27 -2.60 10.97
CA GLY A 65 3.36 -2.90 11.91
C GLY A 65 4.68 -3.15 11.20
N ALA A 66 4.65 -3.85 10.06
CA ALA A 66 5.85 -4.04 9.24
C ALA A 66 6.39 -2.72 8.69
N PHE A 67 5.51 -1.85 8.18
CA PHE A 67 5.92 -0.52 7.70
C PHE A 67 6.56 0.31 8.82
N ASN A 68 5.97 0.32 10.00
CA ASN A 68 6.50 1.03 11.15
C ASN A 68 7.88 0.51 11.56
N ALA A 69 8.04 -0.80 11.70
CA ALA A 69 9.32 -1.41 12.08
C ALA A 69 10.43 -1.11 11.06
N GLY A 70 10.11 -1.21 9.76
CA GLY A 70 11.05 -0.91 8.68
C GLY A 70 11.44 0.57 8.63
N VAL A 71 10.46 1.48 8.74
CA VAL A 71 10.74 2.93 8.74
C VAL A 71 11.60 3.32 9.94
N GLU A 72 11.28 2.83 11.15
CA GLU A 72 12.07 3.12 12.35
C GLU A 72 13.51 2.61 12.22
N PHE A 73 13.71 1.43 11.64
CA PHE A 73 15.04 0.92 11.32
C PHE A 73 15.79 1.85 10.37
N LEU A 74 15.15 2.28 9.28
CA LEU A 74 15.78 3.17 8.29
C LEU A 74 16.08 4.57 8.85
N ILE A 75 15.25 5.09 9.76
CA ILE A 75 15.56 6.31 10.52
C ILE A 75 16.86 6.11 11.31
N GLY A 76 17.01 4.99 11.99
CA GLY A 76 18.24 4.62 12.72
C GLY A 76 19.48 4.51 11.81
N ARG A 77 19.28 4.26 10.51
CA ARG A 77 20.34 4.26 9.48
C ARG A 77 20.60 5.63 8.85
N GLY A 78 19.92 6.69 9.31
CA GLY A 78 20.08 8.06 8.81
C GLY A 78 19.41 8.35 7.47
N CYS A 79 18.38 7.58 7.11
CA CYS A 79 17.61 7.83 5.88
C CYS A 79 16.60 8.97 6.07
N ASP A 80 16.48 9.83 5.07
CA ASP A 80 15.51 10.94 5.00
C ASP A 80 14.32 10.62 4.09
N VAL A 81 14.43 9.58 3.26
CA VAL A 81 13.36 9.09 2.38
C VAL A 81 13.26 7.57 2.50
N PHE A 82 12.04 7.08 2.67
CA PHE A 82 11.73 5.66 2.82
C PHE A 82 10.93 5.16 1.62
N PHE A 83 11.46 4.17 0.91
CA PHE A 83 10.72 3.45 -0.12
C PHE A 83 10.09 2.19 0.46
N ILE A 84 8.80 2.01 0.23
CA ILE A 84 8.05 0.83 0.69
C ILE A 84 7.77 -0.08 -0.50
N PHE A 85 8.04 -1.37 -0.36
CA PHE A 85 7.72 -2.36 -1.40
C PHE A 85 7.06 -3.60 -0.81
N ASP A 86 6.22 -4.21 -1.63
CA ASP A 86 5.75 -5.57 -1.42
C ASP A 86 6.79 -6.57 -1.96
N GLN A 87 6.77 -7.81 -1.46
CA GLN A 87 7.73 -8.86 -1.84
C GLN A 87 7.71 -9.26 -3.32
N ASP A 88 6.64 -8.94 -4.04
CA ASP A 88 6.43 -9.23 -5.46
C ASP A 88 6.73 -8.06 -6.39
N SER A 89 7.28 -6.97 -5.86
CA SER A 89 7.63 -5.78 -6.63
C SER A 89 8.92 -5.99 -7.42
N HIS A 90 8.86 -5.69 -8.72
CA HIS A 90 10.02 -5.72 -9.60
C HIS A 90 10.54 -4.29 -9.82
N VAL A 91 11.64 -3.95 -9.12
CA VAL A 91 12.17 -2.58 -9.11
C VAL A 91 13.18 -2.39 -10.28
N PRO A 92 12.90 -1.49 -11.25
CA PRO A 92 13.82 -1.14 -12.32
C PRO A 92 15.14 -0.56 -11.79
N ASP A 93 16.21 -0.64 -12.60
CA ASP A 93 17.55 -0.20 -12.17
C ASP A 93 17.62 1.32 -11.93
N ASP A 94 16.94 2.11 -12.73
CA ASP A 94 16.88 3.57 -12.65
C ASP A 94 15.76 4.12 -11.71
N TYR A 95 15.08 3.22 -11.01
CA TYR A 95 13.88 3.54 -10.24
C TYR A 95 14.12 4.61 -9.18
N PHE A 96 15.10 4.39 -8.32
CA PHE A 96 15.36 5.29 -7.18
C PHE A 96 15.79 6.68 -7.63
N ASP A 97 16.70 6.76 -8.62
CA ASP A 97 17.19 8.04 -9.16
C ASP A 97 16.03 8.87 -9.73
N ARG A 98 15.15 8.24 -10.53
CA ARG A 98 14.01 8.92 -11.13
C ARG A 98 12.94 9.29 -10.11
N MET A 99 12.70 8.44 -9.12
CA MET A 99 11.76 8.76 -8.03
C MET A 99 12.29 9.90 -7.18
N LEU A 100 13.57 9.89 -6.79
CA LEU A 100 14.17 10.98 -6.00
C LEU A 100 14.20 12.30 -6.77
N ALA A 101 14.45 12.26 -8.09
CA ALA A 101 14.34 13.45 -8.94
C ALA A 101 12.92 14.03 -8.95
N GLY A 102 11.89 13.16 -8.98
CA GLY A 102 10.51 13.58 -8.81
C GLY A 102 10.22 14.14 -7.41
N CYS A 103 10.68 13.48 -6.35
CA CYS A 103 10.52 13.97 -4.98
C CYS A 103 11.10 15.38 -4.79
N ALA A 104 12.23 15.68 -5.41
CA ALA A 104 12.87 17.01 -5.35
C ALA A 104 12.01 18.12 -6.01
N GLN A 105 11.04 17.76 -6.85
CA GLN A 105 10.14 18.72 -7.52
C GLN A 105 8.89 19.03 -6.71
N VAL A 106 8.64 18.36 -5.58
CA VAL A 106 7.40 18.57 -4.81
C VAL A 106 7.28 19.97 -4.22
N GLY A 107 8.42 20.64 -3.93
CA GLY A 107 8.42 21.98 -3.33
C GLY A 107 8.05 22.03 -1.83
N ASP A 108 7.86 20.90 -1.17
CA ASP A 108 7.69 20.74 0.29
C ASP A 108 8.64 19.63 0.76
N SER A 109 9.23 19.78 1.93
CA SER A 109 10.06 18.73 2.53
C SER A 109 9.22 17.52 2.98
N ARG A 110 7.93 17.73 3.16
CA ARG A 110 6.96 16.69 3.52
C ARG A 110 6.25 16.20 2.27
N PHE A 111 6.38 14.94 1.92
CA PHE A 111 5.73 14.38 0.75
C PHE A 111 5.48 12.88 0.85
N LEU A 112 4.48 12.44 0.10
CA LEU A 112 4.25 11.06 -0.30
C LEU A 112 4.23 11.04 -1.84
N VAL A 113 5.16 10.32 -2.46
CA VAL A 113 5.25 10.21 -3.93
C VAL A 113 5.27 8.74 -4.32
N GLY A 114 4.23 8.29 -5.01
CA GLY A 114 4.16 6.95 -5.59
C GLY A 114 4.58 6.92 -7.06
N PRO A 115 4.98 5.77 -7.60
CA PRO A 115 5.16 5.59 -9.04
C PRO A 115 3.80 5.45 -9.73
N ARG A 116 3.80 5.53 -11.05
CA ARG A 116 2.70 5.03 -11.88
C ARG A 116 2.69 3.50 -11.81
N ILE A 117 1.63 2.93 -11.30
CA ILE A 117 1.49 1.47 -11.16
C ILE A 117 0.89 0.89 -12.43
N PHE A 118 1.68 0.09 -13.15
CA PHE A 118 1.19 -0.68 -14.28
C PHE A 118 0.72 -2.06 -13.85
N ASN A 119 -0.59 -2.27 -13.88
CA ASN A 119 -1.19 -3.56 -13.53
C ASN A 119 -1.01 -4.56 -14.68
N ARG A 120 -0.11 -5.55 -14.48
CA ARG A 120 0.19 -6.59 -15.49
C ARG A 120 -1.01 -7.47 -15.82
N ASN A 121 -1.90 -7.71 -14.87
CA ASN A 121 -3.07 -8.55 -15.07
C ASN A 121 -4.12 -7.92 -15.98
N PHE A 122 -4.24 -6.59 -15.95
CA PHE A 122 -5.20 -5.82 -16.74
C PHE A 122 -4.57 -4.99 -17.84
N GLN A 123 -3.23 -5.03 -18.02
CA GLN A 123 -2.47 -4.32 -19.04
C GLN A 123 -2.82 -2.82 -19.10
N ARG A 124 -2.94 -2.19 -17.93
CA ARG A 124 -3.24 -0.76 -17.81
C ARG A 124 -2.69 -0.16 -16.52
N ASP A 125 -2.50 1.14 -16.55
CA ASP A 125 -2.15 1.91 -15.35
C ASP A 125 -3.31 1.99 -14.37
N LEU A 126 -2.99 2.01 -13.07
CA LEU A 126 -3.98 2.37 -12.07
C LEU A 126 -4.39 3.83 -12.24
N PRO A 127 -5.68 4.14 -12.14
CA PRO A 127 -6.14 5.52 -12.21
C PRO A 127 -5.77 6.30 -10.94
N LEU A 128 -5.67 7.62 -11.08
CA LEU A 128 -5.60 8.53 -9.96
C LEU A 128 -6.92 8.58 -9.21
N PHE A 129 -6.85 8.49 -7.89
CA PHE A 129 -8.00 8.69 -7.03
C PHE A 129 -7.87 10.04 -6.31
N THR A 130 -8.79 10.96 -6.58
CA THR A 130 -8.79 12.30 -6.00
C THR A 130 -10.05 12.53 -5.19
N VAL A 131 -9.88 12.88 -3.92
CA VAL A 131 -10.95 13.23 -3.00
C VAL A 131 -10.88 14.72 -2.70
N ARG A 132 -11.95 15.43 -2.99
CA ARG A 132 -12.18 16.80 -2.55
C ARG A 132 -13.29 16.80 -1.51
N ARG A 133 -13.54 17.95 -0.92
CA ARG A 133 -14.55 18.06 0.14
C ARG A 133 -15.87 17.38 -0.25
N TRP A 134 -16.40 17.64 -1.44
CA TRP A 134 -17.74 17.20 -1.88
C TRP A 134 -17.72 16.27 -3.09
N SER A 135 -16.55 15.90 -3.59
CA SER A 135 -16.43 15.04 -4.78
C SER A 135 -15.31 14.02 -4.62
N ALA A 136 -15.52 12.84 -5.20
CA ALA A 136 -14.48 11.82 -5.38
C ALA A 136 -14.44 11.51 -6.88
N GLN A 137 -13.23 11.49 -7.45
CA GLN A 137 -12.99 11.29 -8.88
C GLN A 137 -11.97 10.19 -9.09
N ILE A 138 -12.19 9.40 -10.13
CA ILE A 138 -11.24 8.40 -10.62
C ILE A 138 -10.84 8.85 -12.01
N THR A 139 -9.57 9.24 -12.17
CA THR A 139 -9.04 9.80 -13.43
C THR A 139 -8.01 8.85 -14.00
N PRO A 140 -8.21 8.28 -15.20
CA PRO A 140 -7.19 7.48 -15.87
C PRO A 140 -5.90 8.29 -16.09
N ILE A 141 -4.75 7.63 -15.97
CA ILE A 141 -3.47 8.21 -16.37
C ILE A 141 -3.34 7.95 -17.88
N HIS A 142 -3.25 9.03 -18.67
CA HIS A 142 -3.08 8.90 -20.11
C HIS A 142 -1.59 8.72 -20.46
N GLY A 143 -1.29 8.01 -21.56
CA GLY A 143 0.07 7.63 -21.95
C GLY A 143 1.05 8.79 -22.24
N GLY A 144 0.58 10.03 -22.30
CA GLY A 144 1.40 11.24 -22.43
C GLY A 144 1.54 12.04 -21.13
N ALA A 145 1.10 11.50 -19.98
CA ALA A 145 1.23 12.20 -18.71
C ALA A 145 2.68 12.18 -18.22
N HIS A 146 3.18 13.34 -17.80
CA HIS A 146 4.53 13.54 -17.30
C HIS A 146 4.54 14.31 -15.98
N GLY A 147 5.65 14.18 -15.23
CA GLY A 147 5.89 14.89 -13.98
C GLY A 147 5.02 14.40 -12.82
N LEU A 148 4.82 15.25 -11.84
CA LEU A 148 4.05 14.94 -10.64
C LEU A 148 2.56 15.21 -10.83
N LEU A 149 1.75 14.19 -10.63
CA LEU A 149 0.29 14.26 -10.68
C LEU A 149 -0.27 14.22 -9.26
N SER A 150 -0.93 15.30 -8.82
CA SER A 150 -1.55 15.36 -7.50
C SER A 150 -2.73 14.38 -7.40
N CYS A 151 -2.81 13.65 -6.30
CA CYS A 151 -3.91 12.73 -6.02
C CYS A 151 -4.17 12.65 -4.50
N SER A 152 -5.15 11.87 -4.10
CA SER A 152 -5.49 11.71 -2.68
C SER A 152 -5.06 10.36 -2.12
N VAL A 153 -4.85 9.37 -2.97
CA VAL A 153 -4.47 8.01 -2.54
C VAL A 153 -3.48 7.42 -3.53
N ILE A 154 -2.42 6.87 -3.00
CA ILE A 154 -1.44 6.02 -3.69
C ILE A 154 -1.32 4.71 -2.92
N ILE A 155 -0.94 3.64 -3.60
CA ILE A 155 -0.64 2.37 -2.92
C ILE A 155 0.78 2.41 -2.33
N SER A 156 1.02 1.62 -1.31
CA SER A 156 2.32 1.57 -0.63
C SER A 156 3.46 1.09 -1.52
N SER A 157 3.18 0.17 -2.45
CA SER A 157 4.23 -0.43 -3.29
C SER A 157 4.93 0.60 -4.18
N GLY A 158 6.23 0.78 -3.96
CA GLY A 158 7.08 1.76 -4.62
C GLY A 158 6.97 3.20 -4.09
N THR A 159 6.16 3.46 -3.09
CA THR A 159 5.95 4.82 -2.57
C THR A 159 7.17 5.30 -1.78
N ALA A 160 7.61 6.51 -2.09
CA ALA A 160 8.57 7.30 -1.34
C ALA A 160 7.84 8.18 -0.30
N ILE A 161 8.29 8.11 0.95
CA ILE A 161 7.79 8.93 2.06
C ILE A 161 8.97 9.68 2.67
N SER A 162 8.87 11.00 2.79
CA SER A 162 9.92 11.76 3.46
C SER A 162 9.85 11.60 4.98
N LEU A 163 11.01 11.70 5.65
CA LEU A 163 11.12 11.69 7.10
C LEU A 163 10.26 12.79 7.73
N ASP A 164 10.25 13.99 7.13
CA ASP A 164 9.44 15.10 7.62
C ASP A 164 7.94 14.82 7.51
N ALA A 165 7.50 14.13 6.45
CA ALA A 165 6.11 13.66 6.35
C ALA A 165 5.82 12.63 7.44
N TYR A 166 6.68 11.63 7.63
CA TYR A 166 6.50 10.60 8.66
C TYR A 166 6.44 11.20 10.07
N ARG A 167 7.30 12.17 10.38
CA ARG A 167 7.28 12.90 11.66
C ARG A 167 6.00 13.71 11.86
N ALA A 168 5.52 14.37 10.82
CA ALA A 168 4.31 15.19 10.87
C ALA A 168 3.03 14.36 10.98
N LEU A 169 2.99 13.20 10.32
CA LEU A 169 1.81 12.32 10.25
C LEU A 169 1.80 11.26 11.37
N GLY A 170 2.98 10.92 11.89
CA GLY A 170 3.16 9.80 12.80
C GLY A 170 3.15 8.44 12.11
N ARG A 171 3.13 7.40 12.91
CA ARG A 171 3.17 5.98 12.48
C ARG A 171 1.96 5.58 11.65
N PHE A 172 2.13 4.55 10.82
CA PHE A 172 1.00 3.83 10.22
C PHE A 172 0.12 3.21 11.32
N ARG A 173 -1.17 3.19 11.10
CA ARG A 173 -2.14 2.68 12.07
C ARG A 173 -2.18 1.16 12.08
N GLU A 174 -1.54 0.56 13.08
CA GLU A 174 -1.47 -0.90 13.25
C GLU A 174 -2.83 -1.53 13.55
N ASP A 175 -3.77 -0.75 14.07
CA ASP A 175 -5.15 -1.17 14.32
C ASP A 175 -5.96 -1.42 13.02
N PHE A 176 -5.47 -0.95 11.86
CA PHE A 176 -5.98 -1.31 10.54
C PHE A 176 -5.55 -2.70 10.12
N PHE A 177 -4.38 -3.15 10.53
CA PHE A 177 -3.77 -4.45 10.26
C PHE A 177 -3.45 -4.72 8.78
N ILE A 178 -4.44 -4.77 7.89
CA ILE A 178 -4.32 -4.98 6.44
C ILE A 178 -5.50 -4.32 5.73
N ASP A 179 -5.31 -3.98 4.46
CA ASP A 179 -6.26 -3.26 3.60
C ASP A 179 -6.58 -1.83 4.13
N HIS A 180 -6.57 -0.85 3.25
CA HIS A 180 -6.77 0.58 3.53
C HIS A 180 -5.72 1.25 4.47
N VAL A 181 -4.60 0.59 4.79
CA VAL A 181 -3.51 1.19 5.58
C VAL A 181 -2.90 2.38 4.85
N ASP A 182 -2.61 2.19 3.56
CA ASP A 182 -2.10 3.22 2.65
C ASP A 182 -3.13 4.33 2.39
N ALA A 183 -4.39 3.96 2.16
CA ALA A 183 -5.47 4.93 1.94
C ALA A 183 -5.68 5.83 3.17
N GLU A 184 -5.67 5.26 4.38
CA GLU A 184 -5.75 6.03 5.63
C GLU A 184 -4.56 6.98 5.76
N TYR A 185 -3.34 6.50 5.52
CA TYR A 185 -2.14 7.29 5.63
C TYR A 185 -2.11 8.46 4.64
N CYS A 186 -2.54 8.23 3.40
CA CYS A 186 -2.69 9.27 2.38
C CYS A 186 -3.78 10.28 2.73
N MET A 187 -4.92 9.85 3.25
CA MET A 187 -5.99 10.77 3.68
C MET A 187 -5.55 11.61 4.89
N ARG A 188 -4.75 11.04 5.79
CA ARG A 188 -4.12 11.77 6.89
C ARG A 188 -3.13 12.80 6.35
N ALA A 189 -2.30 12.44 5.37
CA ALA A 189 -1.39 13.35 4.69
C ALA A 189 -2.16 14.54 4.09
N GLN A 190 -3.18 14.28 3.30
CA GLN A 190 -4.04 15.32 2.72
C GLN A 190 -4.70 16.19 3.81
N ALA A 191 -5.14 15.60 4.92
CA ALA A 191 -5.73 16.34 6.03
C ALA A 191 -4.72 17.26 6.73
N HIS A 192 -3.43 16.96 6.70
CA HIS A 192 -2.35 17.78 7.28
C HIS A 192 -1.66 18.67 6.24
N GLY A 193 -2.17 18.72 5.01
CA GLY A 193 -1.60 19.53 3.94
C GLY A 193 -0.26 19.00 3.41
N VAL A 194 0.02 17.71 3.61
CA VAL A 194 1.18 17.03 3.05
C VAL A 194 0.86 16.59 1.63
N PRO A 195 1.65 16.97 0.61
CA PRO A 195 1.42 16.58 -0.78
C PRO A 195 1.44 15.07 -0.97
N VAL A 196 0.45 14.56 -1.73
CA VAL A 196 0.37 13.17 -2.20
C VAL A 196 0.33 13.20 -3.72
N CYS A 197 1.33 12.60 -4.36
CA CYS A 197 1.50 12.65 -5.81
C CYS A 197 1.85 11.28 -6.40
N VAL A 198 1.54 11.12 -7.69
CA VAL A 198 2.10 10.06 -8.54
C VAL A 198 3.15 10.68 -9.45
N ASN A 199 4.35 10.12 -9.48
CA ASN A 199 5.35 10.44 -10.49
C ASN A 199 5.02 9.67 -11.77
N ALA A 200 4.45 10.36 -12.77
CA ALA A 200 4.02 9.76 -14.02
C ALA A 200 5.17 9.27 -14.91
N ASP A 201 6.38 9.78 -14.67
CA ASP A 201 7.57 9.40 -15.44
C ASP A 201 8.16 8.06 -15.00
N VAL A 202 7.79 7.56 -13.82
CA VAL A 202 8.27 6.29 -13.27
C VAL A 202 7.15 5.26 -13.24
N SER A 203 7.33 4.16 -13.95
CA SER A 203 6.37 3.04 -13.95
C SER A 203 6.90 1.87 -13.14
N LEU A 204 6.07 1.37 -12.23
CA LEU A 204 6.33 0.13 -11.49
C LEU A 204 5.33 -0.93 -11.93
N PRO A 205 5.80 -1.99 -12.62
CA PRO A 205 4.96 -3.14 -12.92
C PRO A 205 4.57 -3.86 -11.63
N HIS A 206 3.28 -4.09 -11.43
CA HIS A 206 2.76 -4.75 -10.23
C HIS A 206 1.63 -5.71 -10.58
N GLU A 207 1.57 -6.85 -9.90
CA GLU A 207 0.51 -7.83 -10.08
C GLU A 207 -0.54 -7.63 -8.99
N LEU A 208 -1.54 -6.80 -9.29
CA LEU A 208 -2.67 -6.64 -8.37
C LEU A 208 -3.66 -7.78 -8.56
N GLY A 209 -3.70 -8.66 -7.55
CA GLY A 209 -4.61 -9.81 -7.47
C GLY A 209 -4.29 -10.93 -8.45
N SER A 210 -4.75 -12.14 -8.13
CA SER A 210 -4.66 -13.26 -9.07
C SER A 210 -5.69 -13.08 -10.19
N PRO A 211 -5.35 -13.32 -11.47
CA PRO A 211 -6.33 -13.40 -12.53
C PRO A 211 -7.23 -14.60 -12.26
N SER A 212 -8.31 -14.42 -11.52
CA SER A 212 -9.36 -15.41 -11.50
C SER A 212 -10.01 -15.39 -12.88
N ALA A 213 -10.37 -16.56 -13.42
CA ALA A 213 -10.92 -16.76 -14.76
C ALA A 213 -12.25 -16.01 -15.04
N GLN A 214 -12.57 -14.97 -14.30
CA GLN A 214 -13.84 -14.26 -14.32
C GLN A 214 -13.68 -12.78 -14.67
N GLN A 215 -13.08 -12.53 -15.83
CA GLN A 215 -12.92 -11.19 -16.43
C GLN A 215 -14.23 -10.58 -16.97
N HIS A 216 -15.40 -10.95 -16.47
CA HIS A 216 -16.66 -10.64 -17.15
C HIS A 216 -17.32 -9.30 -16.77
N TRP A 217 -16.72 -8.50 -15.90
CA TRP A 217 -17.30 -7.17 -15.60
C TRP A 217 -16.36 -6.03 -16.00
N PRO A 218 -16.78 -5.23 -16.99
CA PRO A 218 -15.97 -4.10 -17.44
C PRO A 218 -15.81 -3.07 -16.32
N ARG A 219 -14.56 -2.71 -16.02
CA ARG A 219 -14.11 -1.63 -15.11
C ARG A 219 -14.07 -1.92 -13.60
N VAL A 220 -14.28 -3.16 -13.14
CA VAL A 220 -14.18 -3.45 -11.69
C VAL A 220 -13.20 -4.59 -11.46
N GLU A 221 -12.06 -4.25 -10.86
CA GLU A 221 -11.07 -5.21 -10.40
C GLU A 221 -11.51 -5.74 -9.03
N ILE A 222 -12.09 -6.93 -9.01
CA ILE A 222 -12.47 -7.61 -7.77
C ILE A 222 -11.75 -8.95 -7.73
N PHE A 223 -11.01 -9.16 -6.64
CA PHE A 223 -10.21 -10.35 -6.43
C PHE A 223 -10.90 -11.30 -5.45
N ASP A 224 -10.81 -12.60 -5.71
CA ASP A 224 -11.29 -13.61 -4.76
C ASP A 224 -10.29 -13.71 -3.60
N GLN A 225 -10.60 -13.02 -2.51
CA GLN A 225 -9.78 -12.93 -1.31
C GLN A 225 -10.27 -13.86 -0.21
N SER A 226 -9.45 -14.09 0.81
CA SER A 226 -9.86 -14.82 2.01
C SER A 226 -10.98 -14.09 2.75
N ALA A 227 -11.78 -14.82 3.53
CA ALA A 227 -12.84 -14.23 4.36
C ALA A 227 -12.28 -13.16 5.33
N LEU A 228 -11.08 -13.38 5.86
CA LEU A 228 -10.40 -12.43 6.75
C LEU A 228 -10.11 -11.10 6.04
N ARG A 229 -9.62 -11.13 4.80
CA ARG A 229 -9.39 -9.90 4.02
C ARG A 229 -10.69 -9.17 3.70
N HIS A 230 -11.78 -9.90 3.37
CA HIS A 230 -13.10 -9.27 3.20
C HIS A 230 -13.58 -8.58 4.48
N TYR A 231 -13.32 -9.16 5.65
CA TYR A 231 -13.62 -8.53 6.93
C TYR A 231 -12.85 -7.20 7.08
N TYR A 232 -11.52 -7.22 6.93
CA TYR A 232 -10.71 -6.02 7.10
C TYR A 232 -11.04 -4.95 6.05
N ALA A 233 -11.18 -5.31 4.79
CA ALA A 233 -11.56 -4.38 3.73
C ALA A 233 -12.88 -3.67 4.03
N ALA A 234 -13.91 -4.41 4.47
CA ALA A 234 -15.21 -3.84 4.81
C ALA A 234 -15.14 -2.96 6.07
N ARG A 235 -14.45 -3.42 7.12
CA ARG A 235 -14.28 -2.66 8.36
C ARG A 235 -13.52 -1.36 8.14
N ASN A 236 -12.36 -1.47 7.51
CA ASN A 236 -11.43 -0.35 7.35
C ASN A 236 -11.98 0.70 6.37
N CYS A 237 -12.70 0.27 5.34
CA CYS A 237 -13.43 1.18 4.44
C CYS A 237 -14.37 2.12 5.22
N ILE A 238 -15.14 1.55 6.18
CA ILE A 238 -16.04 2.34 7.02
C ILE A 238 -15.27 3.21 8.00
N LEU A 239 -14.19 2.69 8.61
CA LEU A 239 -13.37 3.45 9.55
C LEU A 239 -12.73 4.67 8.88
N VAL A 240 -12.13 4.51 7.68
CA VAL A 240 -11.58 5.64 6.91
C VAL A 240 -12.66 6.67 6.61
N ALA A 241 -13.81 6.22 6.10
CA ALA A 241 -14.92 7.14 5.82
C ALA A 241 -15.38 7.88 7.09
N ARG A 242 -15.50 7.18 8.22
CA ARG A 242 -15.88 7.74 9.52
C ARG A 242 -14.87 8.75 10.04
N ASP A 243 -13.58 8.49 9.92
CA ASP A 243 -12.53 9.34 10.46
C ASP A 243 -12.40 10.65 9.66
N TYR A 244 -12.70 10.60 8.34
CA TYR A 244 -12.48 11.73 7.44
C TYR A 244 -13.74 12.41 6.91
N TRP A 245 -14.98 11.90 7.15
CA TRP A 245 -16.20 12.44 6.55
C TRP A 245 -16.49 13.90 6.90
N ARG A 246 -16.12 14.36 8.10
CA ARG A 246 -16.35 15.76 8.50
C ARG A 246 -15.56 16.74 7.65
N ARG A 247 -14.35 16.36 7.26
CA ARG A 247 -13.47 17.17 6.41
C ARG A 247 -13.72 16.92 4.93
N TYR A 248 -13.99 15.66 4.59
CA TYR A 248 -14.23 15.17 3.25
C TYR A 248 -15.50 14.31 3.19
N PRO A 249 -16.72 14.90 3.16
CA PRO A 249 -17.97 14.14 3.10
C PRO A 249 -18.02 13.15 1.92
N ALA A 250 -17.33 13.46 0.83
CA ALA A 250 -17.19 12.56 -0.31
C ALA A 250 -16.58 11.19 0.03
N MET A 251 -15.87 11.06 1.17
CA MET A 251 -15.35 9.77 1.64
C MET A 251 -16.45 8.76 1.99
N LEU A 252 -17.66 9.20 2.26
CA LEU A 252 -18.80 8.29 2.42
C LEU A 252 -19.06 7.47 1.15
N LEU A 253 -18.70 8.00 -0.03
CA LEU A 253 -18.80 7.28 -1.31
C LEU A 253 -17.84 6.09 -1.41
N ILE A 254 -16.76 6.07 -0.62
CA ILE A 254 -15.83 4.92 -0.60
C ILE A 254 -16.55 3.64 -0.15
N ASN A 255 -17.62 3.75 0.64
CA ASN A 255 -18.43 2.62 1.07
C ASN A 255 -19.14 1.92 -0.11
N LEU A 256 -19.23 2.55 -1.28
CA LEU A 256 -19.67 1.88 -2.51
C LEU A 256 -18.73 0.73 -2.90
N ILE A 257 -17.46 0.79 -2.49
CA ILE A 257 -16.50 -0.31 -2.68
C ILE A 257 -16.98 -1.55 -1.90
N THR A 258 -17.46 -1.37 -0.68
CA THR A 258 -18.04 -2.46 0.12
C THR A 258 -19.25 -3.08 -0.58
N LEU A 259 -20.14 -2.25 -1.14
CA LEU A 259 -21.29 -2.76 -1.92
C LEU A 259 -20.85 -3.56 -3.15
N LYS A 260 -19.82 -3.11 -3.85
CA LYS A 260 -19.24 -3.88 -4.97
C LYS A 260 -18.68 -5.23 -4.51
N HIS A 261 -17.97 -5.28 -3.38
CA HIS A 261 -17.49 -6.53 -2.80
C HIS A 261 -18.64 -7.48 -2.44
N VAL A 262 -19.71 -6.96 -1.84
CA VAL A 262 -20.91 -7.76 -1.55
C VAL A 262 -21.52 -8.34 -2.84
N ALA A 263 -21.71 -7.51 -3.85
CA ALA A 263 -22.26 -7.95 -5.14
C ALA A 263 -21.36 -9.02 -5.80
N PHE A 264 -20.04 -8.82 -5.79
CA PHE A 264 -19.09 -9.81 -6.30
C PHE A 264 -19.19 -11.13 -5.56
N VAL A 265 -19.20 -11.12 -4.21
CA VAL A 265 -19.30 -12.33 -3.39
C VAL A 265 -20.60 -13.07 -3.68
N LEU A 266 -21.72 -12.34 -3.83
CA LEU A 266 -23.01 -12.93 -4.17
C LEU A 266 -23.01 -13.63 -5.54
N LEU A 267 -22.35 -13.06 -6.52
CA LEU A 267 -22.36 -13.55 -7.90
C LEU A 267 -21.32 -14.64 -8.14
N HIS A 268 -20.07 -14.46 -7.68
CA HIS A 268 -18.92 -15.20 -8.20
C HIS A 268 -18.09 -15.97 -7.17
N ALA A 269 -18.10 -15.57 -5.87
CA ALA A 269 -17.15 -16.12 -4.92
C ALA A 269 -17.45 -17.58 -4.54
N ARG A 270 -16.38 -18.32 -4.24
CA ARG A 270 -16.47 -19.59 -3.50
C ARG A 270 -16.69 -19.31 -2.01
N ASN A 271 -17.35 -20.20 -1.29
CA ASN A 271 -17.64 -20.04 0.15
C ASN A 271 -18.40 -18.75 0.51
N LYS A 272 -19.42 -18.40 -0.29
CA LYS A 272 -20.18 -17.14 -0.20
C LYS A 272 -20.66 -16.83 1.21
N ARG A 273 -21.23 -17.83 1.92
CA ARG A 273 -21.76 -17.63 3.28
C ARG A 273 -20.69 -17.13 4.26
N LEU A 274 -19.49 -17.73 4.22
CA LEU A 274 -18.37 -17.34 5.09
C LEU A 274 -17.90 -15.90 4.80
N LYS A 275 -17.76 -15.57 3.52
CA LYS A 275 -17.32 -14.23 3.08
C LYS A 275 -18.35 -13.15 3.38
N LEU A 276 -19.62 -13.41 3.13
CA LEU A 276 -20.71 -12.50 3.48
C LEU A 276 -20.80 -12.26 4.99
N LYS A 277 -20.64 -13.33 5.80
CA LYS A 277 -20.56 -13.18 7.26
C LYS A 277 -19.37 -12.31 7.65
N ALA A 278 -18.20 -12.50 7.05
CA ALA A 278 -17.01 -11.70 7.31
C ALA A 278 -17.23 -10.22 6.95
N ILE A 279 -17.82 -9.92 5.78
CA ILE A 279 -18.19 -8.56 5.37
C ILE A 279 -19.18 -7.94 6.37
N TYR A 280 -20.22 -8.67 6.76
CA TYR A 280 -21.22 -8.21 7.73
C TYR A 280 -20.58 -7.87 9.08
N CYS A 281 -19.70 -8.75 9.60
CA CYS A 281 -18.95 -8.50 10.83
C CYS A 281 -18.04 -7.27 10.67
N GLY A 282 -17.33 -7.14 9.55
CA GLY A 282 -16.47 -5.99 9.26
C GLY A 282 -17.26 -4.67 9.23
N VAL A 283 -18.40 -4.63 8.52
CA VAL A 283 -19.29 -3.46 8.51
C VAL A 283 -19.75 -3.11 9.91
N THR A 284 -20.21 -4.10 10.67
CA THR A 284 -20.73 -3.91 12.03
C THR A 284 -19.66 -3.34 12.97
N ASP A 285 -18.44 -3.90 12.91
CA ASP A 285 -17.31 -3.44 13.73
C ASP A 285 -16.82 -2.06 13.29
N GLY A 286 -16.79 -1.78 11.98
CA GLY A 286 -16.48 -0.44 11.47
C GLY A 286 -17.46 0.63 11.97
N LEU A 287 -18.76 0.35 11.91
CA LEU A 287 -19.80 1.25 12.43
C LEU A 287 -19.69 1.47 13.94
N ARG A 288 -19.31 0.44 14.68
CA ARG A 288 -19.09 0.51 16.14
C ARG A 288 -17.75 1.15 16.50
N GLY A 289 -16.88 1.43 15.54
CA GLY A 289 -15.53 1.95 15.77
C GLY A 289 -14.62 0.95 16.47
N ARG A 290 -14.76 -0.33 16.17
CA ARG A 290 -13.88 -1.37 16.69
C ARG A 290 -12.63 -1.48 15.82
N TYR A 291 -11.50 -1.30 16.44
CA TYR A 291 -10.17 -1.37 15.83
C TYR A 291 -9.43 -2.63 16.29
N GLY A 292 -8.28 -2.90 15.65
CA GLY A 292 -7.36 -3.95 16.07
C GLY A 292 -7.53 -5.27 15.31
N ARG A 293 -6.73 -6.26 15.73
CA ARG A 293 -6.72 -7.60 15.12
C ARG A 293 -7.89 -8.43 15.67
N VAL A 294 -8.54 -9.17 14.78
CA VAL A 294 -9.57 -10.17 15.10
C VAL A 294 -8.99 -11.55 15.06
#